data_c220904ed0809b87d41131a315692c9f
#
_entry.id   c220904ed0809b87d41131a315692c9f
#
_cell.length_a   1.000
_cell.length_b   1.000
_cell.length_c   1.000
_cell.angle_alpha   90.00
_cell.angle_beta   90.00
_cell.angle_gamma   90.00
#
_symmetry.space_group_name_H-M   'P 1'
#
loop_
_entity.id
_entity.type
_entity.pdbx_description
1 polymer ?
#
loop_
_entity_poly.entity_id
_entity_poly.type
_entity_poly.pdbx_seq_one_letter_code
_entity_poly.pdbx_strand_id
1 'polypeptide(L)'
;KFINNINTYGFSVVNTNEILDIYKIVNWLVPNEYPMSTMYGLTWDIINNKDEAINLAYTDQKLDFHQDLPYYSPPPTIQVLYCLKSANQGGETILKNVYQAAILFKKDFPNEFEILKNYITTFQKVHYERDAPYHLIKKNPIMKHNKNDELIRVNWSPFVEGFTDYIDEKSWREYYDAYFIWNDFIDKTPHVTVLL
;
A
#
# COMPACT_ATOMS: atom_id res chain seq x y z
N LYS A 1 -19.83 14.41 4.67
CA LYS A 1 -18.65 15.00 3.98
C LYS A 1 -17.49 13.99 3.94
N PHE A 2 -17.07 13.43 5.08
CA PHE A 2 -15.95 12.50 5.22
C PHE A 2 -16.07 11.28 4.28
N ILE A 3 -17.15 10.49 4.39
CA ILE A 3 -17.40 9.31 3.53
C ILE A 3 -17.48 9.68 2.05
N ASN A 4 -18.11 10.82 1.72
CA ASN A 4 -18.17 11.28 0.33
C ASN A 4 -16.78 11.58 -0.23
N ASN A 5 -15.88 12.15 0.58
CA ASN A 5 -14.51 12.41 0.16
C ASN A 5 -13.76 11.08 -0.12
N ILE A 6 -13.90 10.08 0.77
CA ILE A 6 -13.29 8.76 0.55
C ILE A 6 -13.82 8.14 -0.76
N ASN A 7 -15.12 8.20 -1.00
CA ASN A 7 -15.72 7.63 -2.22
C ASN A 7 -15.30 8.38 -3.50
N THR A 8 -15.07 9.69 -3.40
CA THR A 8 -14.74 10.52 -4.57
C THR A 8 -13.24 10.57 -4.86
N TYR A 9 -12.43 10.72 -3.79
CA TYR A 9 -11.00 10.99 -3.90
C TYR A 9 -10.11 9.84 -3.43
N GLY A 10 -10.69 8.83 -2.77
CA GLY A 10 -9.95 7.73 -2.15
C GLY A 10 -9.37 8.07 -0.77
N PHE A 11 -9.48 9.31 -0.31
CA PHE A 11 -9.01 9.75 1.00
C PHE A 11 -9.85 10.89 1.56
N SER A 12 -9.72 11.13 2.87
CA SER A 12 -10.28 12.30 3.54
C SER A 12 -9.37 12.73 4.68
N VAL A 13 -9.15 14.03 4.81
CA VAL A 13 -8.42 14.62 5.94
C VAL A 13 -9.43 15.24 6.89
N VAL A 14 -9.25 14.96 8.18
CA VAL A 14 -10.06 15.53 9.27
C VAL A 14 -9.13 16.26 10.21
N ASN A 15 -9.34 17.56 10.34
CA ASN A 15 -8.67 18.35 11.37
C ASN A 15 -9.52 18.29 12.65
N THR A 16 -8.89 18.01 13.77
CA THR A 16 -9.54 17.94 15.08
C THR A 16 -8.67 18.60 16.13
N ASN A 17 -9.29 19.40 17.00
CA ASN A 17 -8.62 20.03 18.13
C ASN A 17 -8.58 19.11 19.37
N GLU A 18 -9.20 17.94 19.28
CA GLU A 18 -9.26 16.97 20.37
C GLU A 18 -8.47 15.72 19.97
N ILE A 19 -7.82 15.10 20.94
CA ILE A 19 -7.25 13.76 20.76
C ILE A 19 -8.43 12.80 20.55
N LEU A 20 -8.62 12.41 19.30
CA LEU A 20 -9.67 11.44 18.96
C LEU A 20 -9.19 10.03 19.28
N ASP A 21 -10.03 9.32 19.97
CA ASP A 21 -9.89 7.86 20.07
C ASP A 21 -10.07 7.24 18.68
N ILE A 22 -9.02 6.56 18.20
CA ILE A 22 -9.02 5.95 16.86
C ILE A 22 -10.16 4.92 16.72
N TYR A 23 -10.56 4.27 17.82
CA TYR A 23 -11.69 3.34 17.83
C TYR A 23 -13.04 4.04 17.57
N LYS A 24 -13.19 5.30 18.03
CA LYS A 24 -14.36 6.11 17.68
C LYS A 24 -14.41 6.43 16.20
N ILE A 25 -13.24 6.72 15.58
CA ILE A 25 -13.17 6.97 14.13
C ILE A 25 -13.59 5.71 13.37
N VAL A 26 -13.07 4.56 13.75
CA VAL A 26 -13.45 3.29 13.12
C VAL A 26 -14.95 3.03 13.27
N ASN A 27 -15.52 3.26 14.46
CA ASN A 27 -16.95 3.08 14.70
C ASN A 27 -17.84 4.07 13.93
N TRP A 28 -17.33 5.26 13.58
CA TRP A 28 -18.05 6.17 12.68
C TRP A 28 -18.05 5.69 11.23
N LEU A 29 -17.00 4.96 10.82
CA LEU A 29 -16.88 4.40 9.47
C LEU A 29 -17.72 3.13 9.33
N VAL A 30 -17.58 2.24 10.30
CA VAL A 30 -18.26 0.94 10.35
C VAL A 30 -18.77 0.72 11.78
N PRO A 31 -20.05 1.04 12.06
CA PRO A 31 -20.62 0.90 13.40
C PRO A 31 -20.48 -0.53 13.93
N ASN A 32 -20.11 -0.64 15.20
CA ASN A 32 -19.90 -1.89 15.93
C ASN A 32 -18.75 -2.78 15.42
N GLU A 33 -17.85 -2.22 14.62
CA GLU A 33 -16.65 -2.92 14.15
C GLU A 33 -15.38 -2.40 14.83
N TYR A 34 -14.34 -3.24 14.80
CA TYR A 34 -13.02 -2.93 15.31
C TYR A 34 -12.00 -2.85 14.17
N PRO A 35 -10.86 -2.17 14.37
CA PRO A 35 -9.76 -2.27 13.42
C PRO A 35 -9.36 -3.72 13.18
N MET A 36 -8.90 -4.02 11.97
CA MET A 36 -8.38 -5.34 11.64
C MET A 36 -7.16 -5.66 12.53
N SER A 37 -7.18 -6.80 13.19
CA SER A 37 -6.00 -7.30 13.90
C SER A 37 -4.90 -7.67 12.92
N THR A 38 -3.72 -7.10 13.10
CA THR A 38 -2.54 -7.35 12.28
C THR A 38 -1.39 -7.88 13.13
N MET A 39 -0.28 -8.25 12.50
CA MET A 39 0.95 -8.58 13.21
C MET A 39 1.50 -7.43 14.06
N TYR A 40 1.05 -6.19 13.82
CA TYR A 40 1.42 -5.00 14.59
C TYR A 40 0.40 -4.67 15.70
N GLY A 41 -0.68 -5.42 15.81
CA GLY A 41 -1.81 -5.18 16.70
C GLY A 41 -3.03 -4.58 15.98
N LEU A 42 -3.97 -4.06 16.75
CA LEU A 42 -5.13 -3.31 16.24
C LEU A 42 -4.75 -1.89 15.82
N THR A 43 -3.85 -1.29 16.59
CA THR A 43 -3.22 0.02 16.34
C THR A 43 -1.75 -0.05 16.72
N TRP A 44 -0.93 0.78 16.13
CA TRP A 44 0.50 0.87 16.47
C TRP A 44 1.03 2.26 16.19
N ASP A 45 2.06 2.65 16.93
CA ASP A 45 2.73 3.92 16.77
C ASP A 45 3.80 3.83 15.67
N ILE A 46 3.90 4.88 14.87
CA ILE A 46 4.96 5.07 13.89
C ILE A 46 5.88 6.17 14.44
N ILE A 47 7.03 5.76 14.94
CA ILE A 47 8.01 6.63 15.58
C ILE A 47 9.37 6.39 14.91
N ASN A 48 10.07 7.48 14.58
CA ASN A 48 11.45 7.36 14.08
C ASN A 48 12.35 6.86 15.22
N ASN A 49 12.74 5.58 15.13
CA ASN A 49 13.67 4.92 16.04
C ASN A 49 14.67 4.09 15.23
N LYS A 50 15.68 4.74 14.67
CA LYS A 50 16.65 4.13 13.74
C LYS A 50 17.39 2.93 14.31
N ASP A 51 17.68 2.96 15.61
CA ASP A 51 18.52 1.95 16.26
C ASP A 51 17.79 0.61 16.45
N GLU A 52 16.44 0.64 16.49
CA GLU A 52 15.58 -0.53 16.67
C GLU A 52 14.60 -0.73 15.51
N ALA A 53 14.83 -0.05 14.39
CA ALA A 53 13.89 -0.06 13.28
C ALA A 53 13.81 -1.43 12.61
N ILE A 54 12.71 -2.14 12.82
CA ILE A 54 12.36 -3.40 12.14
C ILE A 54 11.61 -3.17 10.82
N ASN A 55 11.32 -1.92 10.50
CA ASN A 55 10.60 -1.52 9.31
C ASN A 55 11.13 -0.15 8.84
N LEU A 56 11.18 0.05 7.53
CA LEU A 56 11.60 1.30 6.90
C LEU A 56 10.76 2.51 7.36
N ALA A 57 9.46 2.27 7.68
CA ALA A 57 8.56 3.29 8.21
C ALA A 57 8.97 3.86 9.58
N TYR A 58 9.89 3.20 10.30
CA TYR A 58 10.44 3.68 11.59
C TYR A 58 11.78 4.42 11.41
N THR A 59 12.11 4.81 10.21
CA THR A 59 13.31 5.56 9.86
C THR A 59 12.96 6.93 9.28
N ASP A 60 13.97 7.75 9.00
CA ASP A 60 13.83 9.03 8.30
C ASP A 60 13.99 8.91 6.77
N GLN A 61 14.02 7.69 6.25
CA GLN A 61 14.15 7.46 4.82
C GLN A 61 12.79 7.69 4.12
N LYS A 62 12.87 8.24 2.90
CA LYS A 62 11.69 8.35 2.03
C LYS A 62 11.17 6.96 1.71
N LEU A 63 9.87 6.78 1.87
CA LEU A 63 9.15 5.61 1.38
C LEU A 63 8.65 5.89 -0.04
N ASP A 64 8.92 4.97 -0.96
CA ASP A 64 8.35 5.01 -2.29
C ASP A 64 6.86 4.68 -2.25
N PHE A 65 6.14 4.95 -3.36
CA PHE A 65 4.72 4.65 -3.43
C PHE A 65 4.46 3.17 -3.21
N HIS A 66 3.57 2.88 -2.29
CA HIS A 66 3.22 1.51 -1.92
C HIS A 66 1.81 1.44 -1.32
N GLN A 67 1.31 0.24 -1.21
CA GLN A 67 0.15 -0.11 -0.41
C GLN A 67 0.61 -0.93 0.78
N ASP A 68 0.05 -0.64 1.94
CA ASP A 68 0.36 -1.38 3.15
C ASP A 68 -0.30 -2.76 3.15
N LEU A 69 0.40 -3.72 3.75
CA LEU A 69 -0.09 -5.05 4.10
C LEU A 69 -0.66 -5.87 2.91
N PRO A 70 -0.04 -5.87 1.72
CA PRO A 70 -0.55 -6.62 0.56
C PRO A 70 -0.48 -8.13 0.73
N TYR A 71 0.25 -8.60 1.73
CA TYR A 71 0.41 -10.02 2.07
C TYR A 71 -0.73 -10.58 2.96
N TYR A 72 -1.71 -9.75 3.36
CA TYR A 72 -2.93 -10.21 4.03
C TYR A 72 -4.00 -10.69 3.04
N SER A 73 -4.93 -11.51 3.51
CA SER A 73 -6.04 -12.03 2.71
C SER A 73 -7.37 -12.02 3.50
N PRO A 74 -8.24 -11.04 3.27
CA PRO A 74 -8.07 -9.85 2.43
C PRO A 74 -7.08 -8.85 3.05
N PRO A 75 -6.45 -8.00 2.25
CA PRO A 75 -5.69 -6.88 2.80
C PRO A 75 -6.63 -5.79 3.33
N PRO A 76 -6.17 -4.95 4.27
CA PRO A 76 -6.96 -3.84 4.78
C PRO A 76 -7.48 -2.94 3.64
N THR A 77 -8.71 -2.49 3.77
CA THR A 77 -9.36 -1.66 2.74
C THR A 77 -9.16 -0.17 3.01
N ILE A 78 -9.18 0.22 4.29
CA ILE A 78 -9.03 1.60 4.73
C ILE A 78 -7.92 1.64 5.78
N GLN A 79 -7.02 2.60 5.63
CA GLN A 79 -6.00 2.93 6.61
C GLN A 79 -6.36 4.27 7.26
N VAL A 80 -6.23 4.35 8.57
CA VAL A 80 -6.39 5.58 9.34
C VAL A 80 -5.04 5.95 9.91
N LEU A 81 -4.51 7.10 9.50
CA LEU A 81 -3.31 7.70 10.06
C LEU A 81 -3.71 8.86 10.96
N TYR A 82 -3.21 8.89 12.18
CA TYR A 82 -3.42 9.96 13.14
C TYR A 82 -2.09 10.62 13.48
N CYS A 83 -1.95 11.89 13.15
CA CYS A 83 -0.74 12.67 13.45
C CYS A 83 -0.78 13.11 14.91
N LEU A 84 0.05 12.49 15.76
CA LEU A 84 0.22 12.89 17.16
C LEU A 84 1.14 14.12 17.29
N LYS A 85 2.16 14.19 16.43
CA LYS A 85 3.12 15.27 16.42
C LYS A 85 3.69 15.42 15.01
N SER A 86 3.51 16.60 14.44
CA SER A 86 4.10 16.92 13.14
C SER A 86 5.61 17.02 13.23
N ALA A 87 6.30 16.60 12.18
CA ALA A 87 7.72 16.83 12.03
C ALA A 87 8.00 18.33 11.76
N ASN A 88 9.16 18.81 12.22
CA ASN A 88 9.58 20.18 11.92
C ASN A 88 9.95 20.38 10.44
N GLN A 89 10.37 19.30 9.79
CA GLN A 89 10.73 19.27 8.37
C GLN A 89 10.52 17.85 7.84
N GLY A 90 9.92 17.71 6.66
CA GLY A 90 9.57 16.42 6.07
C GLY A 90 8.33 15.80 6.72
N GLY A 91 8.08 14.54 6.45
CA GLY A 91 6.95 13.79 7.00
C GLY A 91 5.65 13.98 6.22
N GLU A 92 5.70 14.63 5.06
CA GLU A 92 4.55 14.78 4.19
C GLU A 92 4.06 13.42 3.70
N THR A 93 2.74 13.23 3.69
CA THR A 93 2.11 12.06 3.08
C THR A 93 1.75 12.38 1.64
N ILE A 94 2.30 11.61 0.71
CA ILE A 94 2.03 11.74 -0.73
C ILE A 94 1.09 10.63 -1.15
N LEU A 95 -0.05 10.99 -1.76
CA LEU A 95 -1.09 10.07 -2.19
C LEU A 95 -1.23 10.05 -3.71
N LYS A 96 -1.35 8.87 -4.29
CA LYS A 96 -1.63 8.67 -5.71
C LYS A 96 -2.87 7.80 -5.93
N ASN A 97 -3.68 8.17 -6.92
CA ASN A 97 -4.72 7.29 -7.42
C ASN A 97 -4.11 6.24 -8.34
N VAL A 98 -3.67 5.13 -7.76
CA VAL A 98 -3.01 4.05 -8.48
C VAL A 98 -3.93 3.35 -9.49
N TYR A 99 -5.25 3.36 -9.25
CA TYR A 99 -6.23 2.81 -10.19
C TYR A 99 -6.27 3.64 -11.48
N GLN A 100 -6.34 4.98 -11.35
CA GLN A 100 -6.27 5.88 -12.50
C GLN A 100 -4.93 5.77 -13.22
N ALA A 101 -3.83 5.65 -12.48
CA ALA A 101 -2.51 5.43 -13.05
C ALA A 101 -2.47 4.13 -13.88
N ALA A 102 -3.07 3.04 -13.40
CA ALA A 102 -3.13 1.77 -14.12
C ALA A 102 -3.95 1.86 -15.42
N ILE A 103 -5.05 2.63 -15.43
CA ILE A 103 -5.82 2.87 -16.66
C ILE A 103 -4.99 3.62 -17.71
N LEU A 104 -4.26 4.65 -17.29
CA LEU A 104 -3.35 5.40 -18.16
C LEU A 104 -2.20 4.53 -18.64
N PHE A 105 -1.62 3.74 -17.76
CA PHE A 105 -0.55 2.79 -18.09
C PHE A 105 -0.99 1.77 -19.13
N LYS A 106 -2.19 1.21 -18.99
CA LYS A 106 -2.77 0.30 -20.01
C LYS A 106 -2.85 0.93 -21.39
N LYS A 107 -3.14 2.24 -21.46
CA LYS A 107 -3.21 2.98 -22.71
C LYS A 107 -1.84 3.20 -23.35
N ASP A 108 -0.85 3.58 -22.53
CA ASP A 108 0.46 4.01 -23.01
C ASP A 108 1.45 2.82 -23.14
N PHE A 109 1.26 1.76 -22.35
CA PHE A 109 2.11 0.57 -22.25
C PHE A 109 1.27 -0.72 -22.21
N PRO A 110 0.49 -1.02 -23.28
CA PRO A 110 -0.47 -2.14 -23.24
C PRO A 110 0.19 -3.52 -23.08
N ASN A 111 1.40 -3.74 -23.63
CA ASN A 111 2.10 -5.02 -23.52
C ASN A 111 2.58 -5.26 -22.08
N GLU A 112 3.20 -4.26 -21.49
CA GLU A 112 3.70 -4.28 -20.11
C GLU A 112 2.54 -4.42 -19.11
N PHE A 113 1.41 -3.78 -19.39
CA PHE A 113 0.19 -3.95 -18.60
C PHE A 113 -0.30 -5.41 -18.61
N GLU A 114 -0.35 -6.06 -19.77
CA GLU A 114 -0.76 -7.47 -19.87
C GLU A 114 0.24 -8.40 -19.17
N ILE A 115 1.54 -8.11 -19.20
CA ILE A 115 2.54 -8.85 -18.44
C ILE A 115 2.26 -8.74 -16.94
N LEU A 116 2.08 -7.52 -16.41
CA LEU A 116 1.80 -7.27 -14.99
C LEU A 116 0.42 -7.77 -14.53
N LYS A 117 -0.51 -7.99 -15.46
CA LYS A 117 -1.81 -8.61 -15.22
C LYS A 117 -1.72 -10.13 -15.08
N ASN A 118 -0.85 -10.76 -15.83
CA ASN A 118 -0.80 -12.22 -15.94
C ASN A 118 0.30 -12.85 -15.09
N TYR A 119 1.40 -12.12 -14.82
CA TYR A 119 2.49 -12.63 -14.01
C TYR A 119 2.15 -12.55 -12.52
N ILE A 120 2.40 -13.64 -11.79
CA ILE A 120 2.08 -13.73 -10.36
C ILE A 120 3.29 -13.26 -9.54
N THR A 121 3.09 -12.19 -8.80
CA THR A 121 4.04 -11.61 -7.88
C THR A 121 3.81 -12.14 -6.47
N THR A 122 4.87 -12.35 -5.72
CA THR A 122 4.81 -12.75 -4.31
C THR A 122 5.00 -11.53 -3.44
N PHE A 123 4.07 -11.32 -2.50
CA PHE A 123 4.20 -10.35 -1.42
C PHE A 123 4.40 -11.11 -0.12
N GLN A 124 5.44 -10.79 0.64
CA GLN A 124 5.75 -11.49 1.87
C GLN A 124 6.26 -10.57 2.96
N LYS A 125 6.00 -10.95 4.20
CA LYS A 125 6.58 -10.33 5.39
C LYS A 125 6.99 -11.41 6.38
N VAL A 126 8.23 -11.32 6.81
CA VAL A 126 8.84 -12.27 7.74
C VAL A 126 9.33 -11.50 8.96
N HIS A 127 8.99 -11.99 10.14
CA HIS A 127 9.50 -11.52 11.42
C HIS A 127 9.74 -12.73 12.32
N TYR A 128 10.95 -13.22 12.37
CA TYR A 128 11.32 -14.35 13.21
C TYR A 128 11.78 -13.93 14.62
N GLU A 129 12.20 -12.68 14.80
CA GLU A 129 12.76 -12.15 16.05
C GLU A 129 11.70 -11.78 17.09
N ARG A 130 10.40 -11.92 16.76
CA ARG A 130 9.31 -11.64 17.69
C ARG A 130 9.00 -12.85 18.57
N ASP A 131 8.46 -12.62 19.76
CA ASP A 131 7.92 -13.67 20.64
C ASP A 131 6.87 -14.54 19.93
N ALA A 132 6.10 -13.93 19.03
CA ALA A 132 5.22 -14.62 18.09
C ALA A 132 5.72 -14.38 16.65
N PRO A 133 6.52 -15.30 16.09
CA PRO A 133 7.06 -15.13 14.75
C PRO A 133 5.98 -15.22 13.68
N TYR A 134 6.12 -14.40 12.63
CA TYR A 134 5.21 -14.35 11.50
C TYR A 134 5.93 -14.65 10.19
N HIS A 135 5.25 -15.39 9.34
CA HIS A 135 5.61 -15.54 7.93
C HIS A 135 4.34 -15.47 7.10
N LEU A 136 4.05 -14.29 6.58
CA LEU A 136 2.86 -14.02 5.78
C LEU A 136 3.26 -13.95 4.31
N ILE A 137 2.55 -14.69 3.47
CA ILE A 137 2.79 -14.77 2.02
C ILE A 137 1.47 -14.65 1.29
N LYS A 138 1.44 -13.82 0.26
CA LYS A 138 0.33 -13.71 -0.67
C LYS A 138 0.84 -13.58 -2.09
N LYS A 139 0.28 -14.40 -2.99
CA LYS A 139 0.56 -14.34 -4.42
C LYS A 139 -0.60 -13.67 -5.15
N ASN A 140 -0.33 -12.62 -5.89
CA ASN A 140 -1.28 -11.90 -6.73
C ASN A 140 -0.54 -11.27 -7.91
N PRO A 141 -1.20 -11.06 -9.06
CA PRO A 141 -0.65 -10.17 -10.08
C PRO A 141 -0.64 -8.71 -9.59
N ILE A 142 0.22 -7.88 -10.15
CA ILE A 142 0.23 -6.44 -9.87
C ILE A 142 -1.10 -5.83 -10.34
N MET A 143 -1.53 -6.11 -11.56
CA MET A 143 -2.80 -5.63 -12.13
C MET A 143 -3.88 -6.70 -11.99
N LYS A 144 -4.54 -6.77 -10.83
CA LYS A 144 -5.53 -7.83 -10.56
C LYS A 144 -6.88 -7.53 -11.20
N HIS A 145 -7.39 -8.49 -11.95
CA HIS A 145 -8.68 -8.43 -12.63
C HIS A 145 -9.67 -9.46 -12.06
N ASN A 146 -10.95 -9.19 -12.27
CA ASN A 146 -12.01 -10.16 -12.01
C ASN A 146 -12.25 -11.07 -13.23
N LYS A 147 -13.25 -11.95 -13.14
CA LYS A 147 -13.61 -12.88 -14.21
C LYS A 147 -14.15 -12.19 -15.49
N ASN A 148 -14.59 -10.94 -15.36
CA ASN A 148 -15.10 -10.14 -16.49
C ASN A 148 -14.00 -9.26 -17.11
N ASP A 149 -12.74 -9.49 -16.76
CA ASP A 149 -11.58 -8.70 -17.20
C ASP A 149 -11.62 -7.23 -16.76
N GLU A 150 -12.29 -6.93 -15.65
CA GLU A 150 -12.28 -5.61 -15.04
C GLU A 150 -11.16 -5.49 -14.01
N LEU A 151 -10.37 -4.41 -14.07
CA LEU A 151 -9.35 -4.12 -13.05
C LEU A 151 -10.03 -3.87 -11.70
N ILE A 152 -9.77 -4.73 -10.73
CA ILE A 152 -10.36 -4.64 -9.39
C ILE A 152 -9.38 -4.21 -8.32
N ARG A 153 -8.08 -4.33 -8.60
CA ARG A 153 -7.03 -3.95 -7.65
C ARG A 153 -5.69 -3.81 -8.35
N VAL A 154 -4.91 -2.86 -7.91
CA VAL A 154 -3.47 -2.80 -8.15
C VAL A 154 -2.78 -3.22 -6.85
N ASN A 155 -1.88 -4.18 -6.91
CA ASN A 155 -1.05 -4.61 -5.78
C ASN A 155 0.36 -4.07 -6.02
N TRP A 156 0.78 -3.09 -5.22
CA TRP A 156 2.08 -2.47 -5.39
C TRP A 156 2.73 -2.18 -4.04
N SER A 157 3.82 -2.83 -3.75
CA SER A 157 4.57 -2.61 -2.52
C SER A 157 5.99 -3.20 -2.66
N PRO A 158 6.92 -2.48 -3.28
CA PRO A 158 8.28 -2.96 -3.55
C PRO A 158 9.04 -3.44 -2.32
N PHE A 159 8.75 -2.86 -1.14
CA PHE A 159 9.44 -3.20 0.12
C PHE A 159 9.13 -4.60 0.67
N VAL A 160 8.05 -5.20 0.23
CA VAL A 160 7.57 -6.50 0.72
C VAL A 160 7.38 -7.49 -0.42
N GLU A 161 7.90 -7.16 -1.58
CA GLU A 161 7.94 -8.08 -2.70
C GLU A 161 8.95 -9.20 -2.41
N GLY A 162 8.49 -10.43 -2.54
CA GLY A 162 9.31 -11.61 -2.39
C GLY A 162 9.77 -12.14 -3.74
N PHE A 163 10.40 -13.31 -3.70
CA PHE A 163 10.79 -13.98 -4.93
C PHE A 163 9.55 -14.32 -5.76
N THR A 164 9.56 -13.92 -7.02
CA THR A 164 8.56 -14.34 -8.01
C THR A 164 8.82 -15.78 -8.42
N ASP A 165 7.77 -16.50 -8.80
CA ASP A 165 7.95 -17.85 -9.35
C ASP A 165 8.71 -17.73 -10.67
N TYR A 166 9.83 -18.43 -10.77
CA TYR A 166 10.60 -18.52 -12.01
C TYR A 166 9.88 -19.47 -12.96
N ILE A 167 9.48 -18.97 -14.11
CA ILE A 167 8.86 -19.77 -15.17
C ILE A 167 9.95 -20.14 -16.19
N ASP A 168 10.55 -19.13 -16.81
CA ASP A 168 11.68 -19.22 -17.73
C ASP A 168 12.38 -17.85 -17.79
N GLU A 169 13.60 -17.82 -18.32
CA GLU A 169 14.42 -16.58 -18.36
C GLU A 169 13.75 -15.47 -19.14
N LYS A 170 13.07 -15.76 -20.23
CA LYS A 170 12.43 -14.75 -21.08
C LYS A 170 11.26 -14.11 -20.33
N SER A 171 10.31 -14.90 -19.80
CA SER A 171 9.17 -14.41 -19.05
C SER A 171 9.58 -13.64 -17.81
N TRP A 172 10.64 -14.07 -17.13
CA TRP A 172 11.18 -13.40 -15.96
C TRP A 172 11.77 -12.02 -16.32
N ARG A 173 12.53 -11.90 -17.42
CA ARG A 173 13.04 -10.62 -17.90
C ARG A 173 11.91 -9.69 -18.32
N GLU A 174 10.96 -10.17 -19.12
CA GLU A 174 9.81 -9.40 -19.56
C GLU A 174 8.99 -8.85 -18.35
N TYR A 175 8.84 -9.66 -17.29
CA TYR A 175 8.21 -9.21 -16.06
C TYR A 175 8.95 -8.05 -15.40
N TYR A 176 10.27 -8.17 -15.20
CA TYR A 176 11.03 -7.11 -14.53
C TYR A 176 11.17 -5.85 -15.41
N ASP A 177 11.25 -5.98 -16.72
CA ASP A 177 11.20 -4.83 -17.63
C ASP A 177 9.86 -4.09 -17.47
N ALA A 178 8.75 -4.79 -17.51
CA ALA A 178 7.42 -4.21 -17.29
C ALA A 178 7.28 -3.60 -15.87
N TYR A 179 7.83 -4.26 -14.85
CA TYR A 179 7.85 -3.81 -13.47
C TYR A 179 8.56 -2.45 -13.32
N PHE A 180 9.76 -2.31 -13.88
CA PHE A 180 10.51 -1.06 -13.79
C PHE A 180 9.85 0.06 -14.60
N ILE A 181 9.28 -0.24 -15.77
CA ILE A 181 8.50 0.74 -16.56
C ILE A 181 7.27 1.22 -15.74
N TRP A 182 6.58 0.33 -15.05
CA TRP A 182 5.46 0.67 -14.18
C TRP A 182 5.91 1.53 -12.98
N ASN A 183 7.01 1.18 -12.32
CA ASN A 183 7.57 1.96 -11.22
C ASN A 183 7.87 3.40 -11.65
N ASP A 184 8.59 3.56 -12.75
CA ASP A 184 8.91 4.87 -13.31
C ASP A 184 7.66 5.66 -13.75
N PHE A 185 6.65 4.96 -14.26
CA PHE A 185 5.38 5.56 -14.65
C PHE A 185 4.61 6.08 -13.44
N ILE A 186 4.51 5.31 -12.38
CA ILE A 186 3.88 5.75 -11.12
C ILE A 186 4.55 7.02 -10.63
N ASP A 187 5.86 7.07 -10.57
CA ASP A 187 6.58 8.23 -10.04
C ASP A 187 6.27 9.53 -10.80
N LYS A 188 6.03 9.43 -12.10
CA LYS A 188 5.74 10.57 -12.97
C LYS A 188 4.26 10.98 -13.00
N THR A 189 3.34 10.14 -12.51
CA THR A 189 1.91 10.48 -12.49
C THR A 189 1.58 11.53 -11.42
N PRO A 190 0.48 12.31 -11.60
CA PRO A 190 0.04 13.29 -10.62
C PRO A 190 -0.19 12.69 -9.22
N HIS A 191 0.07 13.47 -8.20
CA HIS A 191 -0.13 13.11 -6.80
C HIS A 191 -0.76 14.25 -6.00
N VAL A 192 -1.22 13.94 -4.80
CA VAL A 192 -1.67 14.91 -3.79
C VAL A 192 -0.73 14.81 -2.59
N THR A 193 -0.23 15.94 -2.13
CA THR A 193 0.57 16.03 -0.90
C THR A 193 -0.33 16.47 0.25
N VAL A 194 -0.29 15.72 1.34
CA VAL A 194 -1.01 16.03 2.59
C VAL A 194 0.03 16.40 3.65
N LEU A 195 -0.11 17.60 4.20
CA LEU A 195 0.66 18.05 5.36
C LEU A 195 -0.15 17.74 6.61
N LEU A 196 0.42 16.99 7.54
CA LEU A 196 -0.21 16.59 8.80
C LEU A 196 0.49 17.23 10.01
#